data_0ef7702b03b3db04224bd6398400b948
#
_entry.id   0ef7702b03b3db04224bd6398400b948
#
_cell.length_a   1.000
_cell.length_b   1.000
_cell.length_c   1.000
_cell.angle_alpha   90.00
_cell.angle_beta   90.00
_cell.angle_gamma   90.00
#
_symmetry.space_group_name_H-M   'P 1'
#
loop_
_entity.id
_entity.type
_entity.pdbx_description
1 polymer ?
#
loop_
_entity_poly.entity_id
_entity_poly.type
_entity_poly.pdbx_seq_one_letter_code
_entity_poly.pdbx_strand_id
1 'polypeptide(L)'
;MKKTICIILAVALIFVMCIGCMAGCNQDDGNTIKLIEVTHSVFYAPLYVAIDGGYFQEEGIKIQLSNGGGADKCMTSLIAGKSDIGLMGPEAAIYIANEGRKDYPVIFAQLTKKDGSFLMARKPNANFSWSDIAGKNVIGGRKGGVPAMALEYAIKKAGLLDGKDYTLNFDVQYDLIGAAFEGGTGDFCTMFEPSASAMQAAGKGYIVASVGQQAGDMPFTAFMATSSYMSKHADKVEKFTRAIIKAMDFVNTHSAKEVAKVLAPSFVGTSEEALATAIQAYKDIDAYSTTPIMKEEDFNLLQDVIIDAGIMTKKVDFSKIFDGSVAQNILNK
;
A
#
# COMPACT_ATOMS: atom_id res chain seq x y z
N MET A 1 -40.94 -57.12 4.31
CA MET A 1 -40.82 -56.39 3.03
C MET A 1 -40.92 -54.86 3.22
N LYS A 2 -41.94 -54.27 3.85
CA LYS A 2 -42.07 -52.78 4.00
C LYS A 2 -40.92 -52.11 4.76
N LYS A 3 -40.40 -52.72 5.84
CA LYS A 3 -39.28 -52.17 6.63
C LYS A 3 -37.94 -52.17 5.86
N THR A 4 -37.70 -53.17 5.04
CA THR A 4 -36.46 -53.30 4.23
C THR A 4 -36.42 -52.27 3.09
N ILE A 5 -37.58 -51.97 2.48
CA ILE A 5 -37.71 -50.96 1.43
C ILE A 5 -37.50 -49.55 2.00
N CYS A 6 -37.97 -49.23 3.23
CA CYS A 6 -37.72 -47.94 3.86
C CYS A 6 -36.25 -47.72 4.20
N ILE A 7 -35.51 -48.76 4.61
CA ILE A 7 -34.06 -48.65 4.89
C ILE A 7 -33.25 -48.38 3.61
N ILE A 8 -33.61 -49.09 2.51
CA ILE A 8 -32.94 -48.88 1.20
C ILE A 8 -33.19 -47.47 0.66
N LEU A 9 -34.41 -46.93 0.80
CA LEU A 9 -34.75 -45.56 0.41
C LEU A 9 -34.02 -44.53 1.28
N ALA A 10 -33.87 -44.74 2.58
CA ALA A 10 -33.15 -43.84 3.49
C ALA A 10 -31.65 -43.81 3.20
N VAL A 11 -31.03 -44.98 2.88
CA VAL A 11 -29.61 -45.05 2.49
C VAL A 11 -29.36 -44.42 1.12
N ALA A 12 -30.28 -44.57 0.16
CA ALA A 12 -30.18 -43.92 -1.16
C ALA A 12 -30.30 -42.37 -1.03
N LEU A 13 -31.16 -41.86 -0.12
CA LEU A 13 -31.28 -40.41 0.13
C LEU A 13 -30.02 -39.82 0.77
N ILE A 14 -29.36 -40.54 1.69
CA ILE A 14 -28.10 -40.12 2.31
C ILE A 14 -26.98 -40.12 1.27
N PHE A 15 -26.94 -41.07 0.36
CA PHE A 15 -25.94 -41.15 -0.71
C PHE A 15 -26.08 -39.97 -1.71
N VAL A 16 -27.31 -39.58 -2.04
CA VAL A 16 -27.60 -38.42 -2.92
C VAL A 16 -27.25 -37.09 -2.20
N MET A 17 -27.46 -36.97 -0.89
CA MET A 17 -27.00 -35.78 -0.12
C MET A 17 -25.48 -35.66 -0.04
N CYS A 18 -24.74 -36.78 0.06
CA CYS A 18 -23.29 -36.77 0.10
C CYS A 18 -22.67 -36.37 -1.27
N ILE A 19 -23.31 -36.66 -2.39
CA ILE A 19 -22.83 -36.26 -3.73
C ILE A 19 -23.08 -34.77 -3.97
N GLY A 20 -24.15 -34.18 -3.40
CA GLY A 20 -24.43 -32.73 -3.47
C GLY A 20 -23.45 -31.86 -2.68
N CYS A 21 -22.79 -32.37 -1.65
CA CYS A 21 -21.82 -31.64 -0.84
C CYS A 21 -20.39 -31.60 -1.45
N MET A 22 -20.10 -32.39 -2.48
CA MET A 22 -18.80 -32.37 -3.16
C MET A 22 -18.73 -31.39 -4.34
N ALA A 23 -19.82 -30.75 -4.72
CA ALA A 23 -19.88 -29.81 -5.85
C ALA A 23 -19.52 -28.35 -5.46
N GLY A 24 -19.07 -28.11 -4.21
CA GLY A 24 -18.75 -26.79 -3.68
C GLY A 24 -17.26 -26.52 -3.40
N CYS A 25 -16.34 -27.41 -3.74
CA CYS A 25 -14.93 -27.06 -3.81
C CYS A 25 -14.74 -26.16 -5.04
N ASN A 26 -14.64 -24.84 -4.85
CA ASN A 26 -13.97 -23.97 -5.80
C ASN A 26 -12.58 -24.58 -6.01
N GLN A 27 -12.41 -25.38 -7.06
CA GLN A 27 -11.09 -25.72 -7.53
C GLN A 27 -10.42 -24.40 -7.87
N ASP A 28 -9.38 -24.04 -7.10
CA ASP A 28 -8.45 -23.01 -7.49
C ASP A 28 -7.95 -23.42 -8.89
N ASP A 29 -8.34 -22.67 -9.92
CA ASP A 29 -7.99 -22.96 -11.32
C ASP A 29 -6.49 -22.76 -11.57
N GLY A 30 -5.71 -22.61 -10.52
CA GLY A 30 -4.27 -22.39 -10.56
C GLY A 30 -3.89 -20.97 -11.00
N ASN A 31 -4.86 -20.13 -11.35
CA ASN A 31 -4.63 -18.77 -11.86
C ASN A 31 -4.93 -17.66 -10.84
N THR A 32 -5.37 -18.02 -9.65
CA THR A 32 -5.62 -17.07 -8.57
C THR A 32 -4.30 -16.64 -7.93
N ILE A 33 -4.15 -15.34 -7.67
CA ILE A 33 -3.07 -14.72 -6.87
C ILE A 33 -3.68 -14.14 -5.61
N LYS A 34 -3.20 -14.57 -4.45
CA LYS A 34 -3.56 -14.02 -3.15
C LYS A 34 -2.70 -12.79 -2.90
N LEU A 35 -3.30 -11.61 -3.06
CA LEU A 35 -2.65 -10.33 -2.83
C LEU A 35 -3.05 -9.77 -1.48
N ILE A 36 -2.08 -9.32 -0.69
CA ILE A 36 -2.33 -8.60 0.56
C ILE A 36 -1.81 -7.18 0.46
N GLU A 37 -2.65 -6.20 0.83
CA GLU A 37 -2.31 -4.78 0.91
C GLU A 37 -2.26 -4.28 2.35
N VAL A 38 -1.51 -3.22 2.61
CA VAL A 38 -1.40 -2.62 3.96
C VAL A 38 -2.73 -2.04 4.42
N THR A 39 -3.40 -1.32 3.53
CA THR A 39 -4.69 -0.65 3.78
C THR A 39 -5.43 -0.48 2.47
N HIS A 40 -6.76 -0.38 2.53
CA HIS A 40 -7.58 -0.07 1.36
C HIS A 40 -7.52 1.44 1.10
N SER A 41 -6.79 1.87 0.06
CA SER A 41 -6.49 3.28 -0.16
C SER A 41 -6.42 3.67 -1.63
N VAL A 42 -7.02 4.81 -1.96
CA VAL A 42 -6.90 5.47 -3.28
C VAL A 42 -5.43 5.78 -3.63
N PHE A 43 -4.55 5.80 -2.64
CA PHE A 43 -3.11 5.90 -2.86
C PHE A 43 -2.55 4.74 -3.70
N TYR A 44 -3.28 3.63 -3.79
CA TYR A 44 -2.92 2.48 -4.63
C TYR A 44 -3.74 2.45 -5.93
N ALA A 45 -4.16 3.60 -6.44
CA ALA A 45 -5.02 3.69 -7.62
C ALA A 45 -4.61 2.79 -8.80
N PRO A 46 -3.31 2.63 -9.17
CA PRO A 46 -2.95 1.71 -10.25
C PRO A 46 -3.32 0.24 -9.97
N LEU A 47 -3.30 -0.21 -8.70
CA LEU A 47 -3.75 -1.55 -8.35
C LEU A 47 -5.24 -1.73 -8.61
N TYR A 48 -6.07 -0.75 -8.16
CA TYR A 48 -7.53 -0.85 -8.33
C TYR A 48 -7.95 -0.64 -9.78
N VAL A 49 -7.22 0.19 -10.53
CA VAL A 49 -7.41 0.27 -11.99
C VAL A 49 -7.08 -1.07 -12.66
N ALA A 50 -6.06 -1.79 -12.19
CA ALA A 50 -5.74 -3.12 -12.73
C ALA A 50 -6.84 -4.16 -12.40
N ILE A 51 -7.47 -4.05 -11.22
CA ILE A 51 -8.58 -4.93 -10.79
C ILE A 51 -9.86 -4.58 -11.56
N ASP A 52 -10.36 -3.35 -11.40
CA ASP A 52 -11.69 -2.94 -11.88
C ASP A 52 -11.68 -2.62 -13.38
N GLY A 53 -10.54 -2.21 -13.94
CA GLY A 53 -10.33 -2.03 -15.38
C GLY A 53 -10.13 -3.32 -16.15
N GLY A 54 -10.06 -4.47 -15.45
CA GLY A 54 -10.00 -5.79 -16.08
C GLY A 54 -8.62 -6.22 -16.57
N TYR A 55 -7.54 -5.49 -16.28
CA TYR A 55 -6.20 -5.80 -16.80
C TYR A 55 -5.65 -7.12 -16.28
N PHE A 56 -5.98 -7.53 -15.06
CA PHE A 56 -5.64 -8.86 -14.56
C PHE A 56 -6.41 -9.97 -15.29
N GLN A 57 -7.67 -9.71 -15.64
CA GLN A 57 -8.48 -10.66 -16.40
C GLN A 57 -7.95 -10.84 -17.84
N GLU A 58 -7.48 -9.76 -18.47
CA GLU A 58 -6.83 -9.81 -19.79
C GLU A 58 -5.59 -10.72 -19.78
N GLU A 59 -4.85 -10.74 -18.66
CA GLU A 59 -3.69 -11.61 -18.47
C GLU A 59 -4.07 -13.03 -18.00
N GLY A 60 -5.37 -13.31 -17.85
CA GLY A 60 -5.89 -14.63 -17.44
C GLY A 60 -5.60 -14.97 -15.98
N ILE A 61 -5.42 -13.98 -15.10
CA ILE A 61 -5.24 -14.16 -13.67
C ILE A 61 -6.38 -13.51 -12.88
N LYS A 62 -6.63 -14.05 -11.69
CA LYS A 62 -7.61 -13.53 -10.73
C LYS A 62 -6.90 -13.03 -9.49
N ILE A 63 -7.34 -11.91 -8.94
CA ILE A 63 -6.81 -11.38 -7.70
C ILE A 63 -7.78 -11.66 -6.56
N GLN A 64 -7.28 -12.33 -5.52
CA GLN A 64 -7.93 -12.42 -4.23
C GLN A 64 -7.27 -11.42 -3.29
N LEU A 65 -7.85 -10.20 -3.21
CA LEU A 65 -7.32 -9.12 -2.40
C LEU A 65 -7.72 -9.28 -0.94
N SER A 66 -6.79 -9.02 -0.04
CA SER A 66 -7.01 -8.96 1.41
C SER A 66 -6.28 -7.76 2.03
N ASN A 67 -6.81 -7.23 3.14
CA ASN A 67 -6.21 -6.11 3.86
C ASN A 67 -5.51 -6.63 5.12
N GLY A 68 -4.23 -6.28 5.29
CA GLY A 68 -3.43 -6.68 6.43
C GLY A 68 -3.50 -5.74 7.63
N GLY A 69 -3.84 -4.47 7.40
CA GLY A 69 -3.88 -3.44 8.44
C GLY A 69 -2.50 -3.09 9.02
N GLY A 70 -1.45 -3.18 8.18
CA GLY A 70 -0.07 -2.84 8.55
C GLY A 70 0.97 -3.63 7.76
N ALA A 71 2.13 -3.02 7.46
CA ALA A 71 3.19 -3.66 6.68
C ALA A 71 3.77 -4.90 7.38
N ASP A 72 3.87 -4.89 8.70
CA ASP A 72 4.31 -6.01 9.53
C ASP A 72 3.39 -7.24 9.40
N LYS A 73 2.07 -7.02 9.38
CA LYS A 73 1.09 -8.10 9.20
C LYS A 73 1.09 -8.63 7.77
N CYS A 74 1.23 -7.72 6.79
CA CYS A 74 1.37 -8.11 5.38
C CYS A 74 2.62 -8.96 5.16
N MET A 75 3.75 -8.54 5.70
CA MET A 75 5.00 -9.30 5.63
C MET A 75 4.90 -10.66 6.32
N THR A 76 4.26 -10.70 7.49
CA THR A 76 4.02 -11.97 8.19
C THR A 76 3.17 -12.93 7.34
N SER A 77 2.11 -12.43 6.69
CA SER A 77 1.27 -13.22 5.79
C SER A 77 2.05 -13.76 4.60
N LEU A 78 2.87 -12.90 3.99
CA LEU A 78 3.71 -13.23 2.83
C LEU A 78 4.72 -14.34 3.16
N ILE A 79 5.48 -14.17 4.25
CA ILE A 79 6.50 -15.14 4.67
C ILE A 79 5.88 -16.47 5.12
N ALA A 80 4.67 -16.43 5.69
CA ALA A 80 3.93 -17.63 6.06
C ALA A 80 3.29 -18.36 4.87
N GLY A 81 3.41 -17.82 3.64
CA GLY A 81 2.79 -18.38 2.43
C GLY A 81 1.25 -18.30 2.43
N LYS A 82 0.66 -17.44 3.26
CA LYS A 82 -0.79 -17.18 3.26
C LYS A 82 -1.19 -16.23 2.16
N SER A 83 -0.27 -15.39 1.72
CA SER A 83 -0.38 -14.50 0.57
C SER A 83 0.77 -14.77 -0.40
N ASP A 84 0.52 -14.61 -1.69
CA ASP A 84 1.47 -14.85 -2.77
C ASP A 84 2.28 -13.59 -3.08
N ILE A 85 1.60 -12.44 -3.10
CA ILE A 85 2.16 -11.11 -3.33
C ILE A 85 1.71 -10.18 -2.22
N GLY A 86 2.61 -9.30 -1.77
CA GLY A 86 2.30 -8.23 -0.83
C GLY A 86 2.50 -6.86 -1.46
N LEU A 87 1.58 -5.92 -1.20
CA LEU A 87 1.73 -4.49 -1.48
C LEU A 87 1.97 -3.77 -0.15
N MET A 88 3.19 -3.31 0.06
CA MET A 88 3.60 -2.65 1.30
C MET A 88 4.85 -1.79 1.09
N GLY A 89 5.29 -1.09 2.13
CA GLY A 89 6.51 -0.32 2.07
C GLY A 89 7.75 -1.20 1.92
N PRO A 90 8.74 -0.77 1.12
CA PRO A 90 10.00 -1.49 0.91
C PRO A 90 10.80 -1.74 2.19
N GLU A 91 10.60 -0.92 3.25
CA GLU A 91 11.25 -1.10 4.55
C GLU A 91 11.00 -2.49 5.14
N ALA A 92 9.83 -3.07 4.88
CA ALA A 92 9.50 -4.40 5.37
C ALA A 92 10.43 -5.47 4.76
N ALA A 93 10.78 -5.34 3.48
CA ALA A 93 11.76 -6.23 2.85
C ALA A 93 13.18 -5.98 3.39
N ILE A 94 13.54 -4.72 3.62
CA ILE A 94 14.84 -4.33 4.19
C ILE A 94 15.02 -4.95 5.58
N TYR A 95 13.99 -4.90 6.44
CA TYR A 95 14.06 -5.47 7.80
C TYR A 95 14.28 -6.99 7.76
N ILE A 96 13.55 -7.70 6.90
CA ILE A 96 13.69 -9.15 6.74
C ILE A 96 15.04 -9.54 6.13
N ALA A 97 15.59 -8.75 5.19
CA ALA A 97 16.90 -9.02 4.62
C ALA A 97 18.02 -8.99 5.68
N ASN A 98 17.88 -8.10 6.68
CA ASN A 98 18.81 -8.02 7.79
C ASN A 98 18.74 -9.23 8.75
N GLU A 99 17.63 -9.99 8.75
CA GLU A 99 17.48 -11.22 9.52
C GLU A 99 18.21 -12.42 8.90
N GLY A 100 18.70 -12.32 7.66
CA GLY A 100 19.49 -13.37 6.99
C GLY A 100 18.68 -14.61 6.60
N ARG A 101 17.39 -14.47 6.33
CA ARG A 101 16.50 -15.59 5.91
C ARG A 101 16.91 -16.11 4.52
N LYS A 102 16.77 -17.42 4.31
CA LYS A 102 17.04 -18.06 3.01
C LYS A 102 15.97 -17.72 1.97
N ASP A 103 14.68 -17.77 2.37
CA ASP A 103 13.56 -17.33 1.55
C ASP A 103 13.13 -15.93 2.02
N TYR A 104 13.57 -14.93 1.32
CA TYR A 104 13.40 -13.51 1.64
C TYR A 104 12.48 -12.83 0.64
N PRO A 105 11.81 -11.73 1.02
CA PRO A 105 10.99 -10.97 0.10
C PRO A 105 11.85 -10.24 -0.94
N VAL A 106 11.45 -10.34 -2.21
CA VAL A 106 12.02 -9.61 -3.34
C VAL A 106 10.97 -8.66 -3.87
N ILE A 107 11.31 -7.39 -3.97
CA ILE A 107 10.49 -6.38 -4.60
C ILE A 107 10.67 -6.51 -6.12
N PHE A 108 9.57 -6.54 -6.87
CA PHE A 108 9.64 -6.67 -8.32
C PHE A 108 8.92 -5.55 -9.09
N ALA A 109 8.14 -4.72 -8.39
CA ALA A 109 7.45 -3.58 -8.99
C ALA A 109 7.16 -2.49 -7.95
N GLN A 110 7.65 -1.27 -8.19
CA GLN A 110 7.32 -0.09 -7.40
C GLN A 110 5.98 0.50 -7.88
N LEU A 111 5.12 0.93 -6.94
CA LEU A 111 3.82 1.53 -7.25
C LEU A 111 3.79 3.03 -7.00
N THR A 112 4.31 3.49 -5.88
CA THR A 112 4.38 4.90 -5.50
C THR A 112 5.81 5.29 -5.14
N LYS A 113 6.17 6.56 -5.44
CA LYS A 113 7.55 7.06 -5.33
C LYS A 113 7.71 8.20 -4.32
N LYS A 114 6.64 8.55 -3.58
CA LYS A 114 6.67 9.56 -2.52
C LYS A 114 5.74 9.15 -1.39
N ASP A 115 5.95 9.72 -0.22
CA ASP A 115 4.97 9.67 0.85
C ASP A 115 3.65 10.32 0.41
N GLY A 116 2.55 9.64 0.60
CA GLY A 116 1.21 10.11 0.22
C GLY A 116 0.50 10.89 1.32
N SER A 117 1.14 11.17 2.46
CA SER A 117 0.50 11.88 3.55
C SER A 117 0.59 13.40 3.38
N PHE A 118 -0.44 14.05 3.88
CA PHE A 118 -0.56 15.49 3.97
C PHE A 118 -0.48 15.93 5.43
N LEU A 119 0.28 16.99 5.70
CA LEU A 119 0.32 17.63 7.00
C LEU A 119 -0.92 18.49 7.17
N MET A 120 -1.67 18.21 8.22
CA MET A 120 -2.89 18.92 8.60
C MET A 120 -2.60 19.87 9.75
N ALA A 121 -3.10 21.10 9.66
CA ALA A 121 -3.06 22.10 10.74
C ALA A 121 -4.49 22.39 11.24
N ARG A 122 -4.61 22.94 12.44
CA ARG A 122 -5.90 23.31 13.03
C ARG A 122 -6.56 24.53 12.38
N LYS A 123 -5.78 25.36 11.70
CA LYS A 123 -6.23 26.57 11.01
C LYS A 123 -5.61 26.65 9.63
N PRO A 124 -6.28 27.28 8.66
CA PRO A 124 -5.68 27.52 7.35
C PRO A 124 -4.38 28.32 7.51
N ASN A 125 -3.34 27.93 6.78
CA ASN A 125 -2.08 28.66 6.69
C ASN A 125 -1.52 28.59 5.27
N ALA A 126 -1.87 29.55 4.44
CA ALA A 126 -1.39 29.61 3.05
C ALA A 126 0.12 29.89 2.94
N ASN A 127 0.72 30.40 4.00
CA ASN A 127 2.16 30.70 4.06
C ASN A 127 2.90 29.74 5.00
N PHE A 128 2.41 28.49 5.14
CA PHE A 128 3.03 27.50 6.02
C PHE A 128 4.49 27.29 5.64
N SER A 129 5.32 27.28 6.66
CA SER A 129 6.71 26.84 6.59
C SER A 129 6.92 25.67 7.56
N TRP A 130 7.74 24.72 7.20
CA TRP A 130 8.08 23.60 8.08
C TRP A 130 8.70 24.05 9.41
N SER A 131 9.28 25.25 9.47
CA SER A 131 9.73 25.89 10.73
C SER A 131 8.59 26.24 11.69
N ASP A 132 7.33 26.32 11.21
CA ASP A 132 6.16 26.59 12.06
C ASP A 132 5.84 25.43 13.03
N ILE A 133 6.48 24.29 12.82
CA ILE A 133 6.40 23.10 13.68
C ILE A 133 7.19 23.30 15.00
N ALA A 134 8.09 24.28 15.07
CA ALA A 134 8.86 24.54 16.29
C ALA A 134 7.93 24.77 17.52
N GLY A 135 8.20 24.05 18.61
CA GLY A 135 7.41 24.08 19.85
C GLY A 135 6.05 23.37 19.75
N LYS A 136 5.78 22.60 18.69
CA LYS A 136 4.47 21.98 18.45
C LYS A 136 4.50 20.48 18.73
N ASN A 137 3.28 19.92 18.93
CA ASN A 137 3.03 18.50 19.03
C ASN A 137 2.44 18.02 17.69
N VAL A 138 3.12 17.04 17.06
CA VAL A 138 2.74 16.47 15.75
C VAL A 138 2.36 15.01 15.92
N ILE A 139 1.17 14.60 15.51
CA ILE A 139 0.78 13.20 15.50
C ILE A 139 1.36 12.55 14.25
N GLY A 140 2.34 11.64 14.43
CA GLY A 140 3.13 11.04 13.34
C GLY A 140 2.72 9.62 12.94
N GLY A 141 1.77 9.01 13.66
CA GLY A 141 1.36 7.63 13.42
C GLY A 141 2.29 6.60 14.07
N ARG A 142 2.48 5.44 13.42
CA ARG A 142 3.22 4.32 14.02
C ARG A 142 4.74 4.51 13.90
N LYS A 143 5.45 4.45 15.03
CA LYS A 143 6.92 4.47 15.05
C LYS A 143 7.51 3.34 14.20
N GLY A 144 8.51 3.66 13.39
CA GLY A 144 9.19 2.68 12.52
C GLY A 144 8.42 2.32 11.24
N GLY A 145 7.27 2.92 10.99
CA GLY A 145 6.61 2.89 9.68
C GLY A 145 7.12 4.00 8.77
N VAL A 146 7.16 3.77 7.46
CA VAL A 146 7.67 4.78 6.50
C VAL A 146 6.97 6.14 6.65
N PRO A 147 5.63 6.24 6.83
CA PRO A 147 4.99 7.54 6.98
C PRO A 147 5.54 8.38 8.15
N ALA A 148 5.77 7.74 9.30
CA ALA A 148 6.32 8.43 10.47
C ALA A 148 7.78 8.86 10.26
N MET A 149 8.59 7.99 9.68
CA MET A 149 10.00 8.27 9.37
C MET A 149 10.13 9.35 8.28
N ALA A 150 9.28 9.31 7.25
CA ALA A 150 9.25 10.34 6.20
C ALA A 150 8.86 11.71 6.76
N LEU A 151 7.89 11.76 7.68
CA LEU A 151 7.51 12.99 8.37
C LEU A 151 8.66 13.54 9.21
N GLU A 152 9.29 12.71 10.04
CA GLU A 152 10.44 13.09 10.85
C GLU A 152 11.58 13.64 9.98
N TYR A 153 11.89 12.93 8.88
CA TYR A 153 12.89 13.38 7.92
C TYR A 153 12.52 14.70 7.23
N ALA A 154 11.24 14.88 6.85
CA ALA A 154 10.76 16.12 6.25
C ALA A 154 10.93 17.33 7.21
N ILE A 155 10.62 17.15 8.49
CA ILE A 155 10.80 18.18 9.52
C ILE A 155 12.29 18.42 9.79
N LYS A 156 13.11 17.37 9.84
CA LYS A 156 14.57 17.46 10.01
C LYS A 156 15.23 18.26 8.88
N LYS A 157 14.76 18.13 7.63
CA LYS A 157 15.23 18.96 6.52
C LYS A 157 15.00 20.46 6.73
N ALA A 158 14.02 20.83 7.55
CA ALA A 158 13.79 22.22 7.96
C ALA A 158 14.64 22.65 9.17
N GLY A 159 15.53 21.78 9.66
CA GLY A 159 16.46 22.06 10.74
C GLY A 159 15.90 21.82 12.14
N LEU A 160 14.75 21.15 12.27
CA LEU A 160 14.11 20.84 13.56
C LEU A 160 14.32 19.37 13.94
N LEU A 161 14.54 19.12 15.23
CA LEU A 161 14.81 17.79 15.79
C LEU A 161 13.71 17.40 16.79
N ASP A 162 13.19 16.17 16.65
CA ASP A 162 12.22 15.60 17.59
C ASP A 162 12.82 15.53 19.01
N GLY A 163 11.98 15.76 20.02
CA GLY A 163 12.35 15.78 21.42
C GLY A 163 13.18 16.99 21.86
N LYS A 164 13.58 17.87 20.91
CA LYS A 164 14.30 19.13 21.19
C LYS A 164 13.51 20.35 20.73
N ASP A 165 13.19 20.41 19.44
CA ASP A 165 12.56 21.57 18.82
C ASP A 165 11.04 21.39 18.66
N TYR A 166 10.55 20.16 18.65
CA TYR A 166 9.12 19.79 18.59
C TYR A 166 8.93 18.42 19.25
N THR A 167 7.68 17.94 19.33
CA THR A 167 7.35 16.59 19.84
C THR A 167 6.62 15.80 18.77
N LEU A 168 7.17 14.65 18.39
CA LEU A 168 6.50 13.69 17.51
C LEU A 168 5.76 12.66 18.38
N ASN A 169 4.44 12.66 18.29
CA ASN A 169 3.57 11.79 19.07
C ASN A 169 3.27 10.49 18.31
N PHE A 170 3.70 9.37 18.85
CA PHE A 170 3.48 8.02 18.31
C PHE A 170 2.40 7.23 19.06
N ASP A 171 1.76 7.81 20.10
CA ASP A 171 0.82 7.10 20.98
C ASP A 171 -0.56 6.92 20.32
N VAL A 172 -0.84 7.63 19.23
CA VAL A 172 -2.10 7.53 18.49
C VAL A 172 -1.99 6.50 17.37
N GLN A 173 -2.86 5.50 17.40
CA GLN A 173 -2.94 4.51 16.33
C GLN A 173 -3.34 5.16 15.00
N TYR A 174 -2.81 4.63 13.91
CA TYR A 174 -2.93 5.21 12.57
C TYR A 174 -4.37 5.53 12.16
N ASP A 175 -5.28 4.61 12.36
CA ASP A 175 -6.71 4.73 12.03
C ASP A 175 -7.49 5.69 12.96
N LEU A 176 -6.89 6.07 14.10
CA LEU A 176 -7.47 7.00 15.07
C LEU A 176 -6.92 8.42 14.97
N ILE A 177 -5.94 8.69 14.10
CA ILE A 177 -5.28 10.01 14.00
C ILE A 177 -6.30 11.12 13.74
N GLY A 178 -7.20 10.95 12.78
CA GLY A 178 -8.22 11.94 12.46
C GLY A 178 -9.12 12.27 13.65
N ALA A 179 -9.64 11.24 14.32
CA ALA A 179 -10.50 11.44 15.49
C ALA A 179 -9.76 12.08 16.67
N ALA A 180 -8.51 11.68 16.92
CA ALA A 180 -7.69 12.27 17.96
C ALA A 180 -7.39 13.76 17.67
N PHE A 181 -7.06 14.07 16.41
CA PHE A 181 -6.84 15.44 15.98
C PHE A 181 -8.12 16.27 16.12
N GLU A 182 -9.28 15.82 15.64
CA GLU A 182 -10.56 16.50 15.85
C GLU A 182 -10.87 16.71 17.34
N GLY A 183 -10.55 15.74 18.18
CA GLY A 183 -10.71 15.78 19.63
C GLY A 183 -9.75 16.72 20.36
N GLY A 184 -8.82 17.37 19.66
CA GLY A 184 -7.92 18.37 20.25
C GLY A 184 -6.49 17.86 20.50
N THR A 185 -6.14 16.62 20.20
CA THR A 185 -4.79 16.09 20.34
C THR A 185 -3.89 16.63 19.23
N GLY A 186 -2.68 17.06 19.59
CA GLY A 186 -1.67 17.57 18.66
C GLY A 186 -2.00 18.93 18.05
N ASP A 187 -1.01 19.66 17.59
CA ASP A 187 -1.14 20.90 16.82
C ASP A 187 -1.23 20.59 15.32
N PHE A 188 -0.53 19.55 14.91
CA PHE A 188 -0.51 19.01 13.56
C PHE A 188 -0.73 17.50 13.59
N CYS A 189 -1.18 16.96 12.46
CA CYS A 189 -1.20 15.51 12.22
C CYS A 189 -0.93 15.22 10.75
N THR A 190 -0.65 13.95 10.41
CA THR A 190 -0.59 13.49 9.03
C THR A 190 -1.81 12.67 8.66
N MET A 191 -2.34 12.89 7.47
CA MET A 191 -3.47 12.12 6.94
C MET A 191 -3.27 11.81 5.46
N PHE A 192 -3.78 10.68 5.03
CA PHE A 192 -3.87 10.30 3.62
C PHE A 192 -5.22 10.71 3.03
N GLU A 193 -5.29 10.84 1.71
CA GLU A 193 -6.56 11.01 1.01
C GLU A 193 -7.37 9.69 1.00
N PRO A 194 -8.70 9.75 1.01
CA PRO A 194 -9.57 10.94 0.95
C PRO A 194 -9.82 11.62 2.31
N SER A 195 -9.27 11.09 3.39
CA SER A 195 -9.54 11.57 4.76
C SER A 195 -9.04 12.99 5.00
N ALA A 196 -7.90 13.38 4.39
CA ALA A 196 -7.35 14.74 4.50
C ALA A 196 -8.32 15.76 3.90
N SER A 197 -8.78 15.55 2.67
CA SER A 197 -9.76 16.42 2.00
C SER A 197 -11.11 16.42 2.70
N ALA A 198 -11.58 15.28 3.20
CA ALA A 198 -12.83 15.19 3.95
C ALA A 198 -12.78 16.01 5.25
N MET A 199 -11.67 15.92 6.01
CA MET A 199 -11.46 16.72 7.21
C MET A 199 -11.43 18.22 6.89
N GLN A 200 -10.76 18.61 5.81
CA GLN A 200 -10.72 20.01 5.36
C GLN A 200 -12.11 20.51 4.94
N ALA A 201 -12.85 19.74 4.17
CA ALA A 201 -14.22 20.08 3.76
C ALA A 201 -15.16 20.23 4.95
N ALA A 202 -14.96 19.45 6.02
CA ALA A 202 -15.70 19.56 7.27
C ALA A 202 -15.23 20.75 8.16
N GLY A 203 -14.18 21.49 7.78
CA GLY A 203 -13.60 22.58 8.56
C GLY A 203 -12.96 22.15 9.89
N LYS A 204 -12.55 20.88 9.99
CA LYS A 204 -11.99 20.26 11.19
C LYS A 204 -10.46 20.26 11.21
N GLY A 205 -9.83 20.44 10.07
CA GLY A 205 -8.41 20.55 9.85
C GLY A 205 -8.14 21.03 8.43
N TYR A 206 -6.92 21.50 8.18
CA TYR A 206 -6.56 22.12 6.90
C TYR A 206 -5.23 21.55 6.41
N ILE A 207 -5.20 21.12 5.17
CA ILE A 207 -3.97 20.68 4.50
C ILE A 207 -3.05 21.92 4.36
N VAL A 208 -1.83 21.82 4.86
CA VAL A 208 -0.83 22.90 4.80
C VAL A 208 0.43 22.51 4.05
N ALA A 209 0.74 21.21 3.95
CA ALA A 209 1.90 20.71 3.20
C ALA A 209 1.72 19.25 2.79
N SER A 210 2.51 18.81 1.81
CA SER A 210 2.72 17.40 1.50
C SER A 210 4.02 16.93 2.14
N VAL A 211 3.95 15.85 2.91
CA VAL A 211 5.15 15.21 3.50
C VAL A 211 6.06 14.70 2.40
N GLY A 212 5.49 14.05 1.38
CA GLY A 212 6.27 13.49 0.27
C GLY A 212 7.00 14.52 -0.57
N GLN A 213 6.41 15.70 -0.80
CA GLN A 213 7.11 16.78 -1.51
C GLN A 213 8.30 17.30 -0.71
N GLN A 214 8.20 17.39 0.60
CA GLN A 214 9.30 17.83 1.47
C GLN A 214 10.37 16.75 1.64
N ALA A 215 9.96 15.49 1.85
CA ALA A 215 10.89 14.37 2.04
C ALA A 215 11.70 14.08 0.76
N GLY A 216 11.04 14.10 -0.39
CA GLY A 216 11.64 13.79 -1.69
C GLY A 216 11.22 12.43 -2.25
N ASP A 217 11.76 12.07 -3.41
CA ASP A 217 11.48 10.80 -4.04
C ASP A 217 12.11 9.65 -3.24
N MET A 218 11.27 8.75 -2.74
CA MET A 218 11.68 7.50 -2.12
C MET A 218 10.62 6.44 -2.43
N PRO A 219 10.97 5.17 -2.65
CA PRO A 219 10.00 4.12 -2.86
C PRO A 219 9.12 4.00 -1.63
N PHE A 220 7.78 4.19 -1.79
CA PHE A 220 6.88 4.25 -0.65
C PHE A 220 5.99 3.01 -0.56
N THR A 221 5.44 2.55 -1.71
CA THR A 221 4.78 1.25 -1.81
C THR A 221 5.27 0.47 -3.01
N ALA A 222 5.44 -0.83 -2.81
CA ALA A 222 5.92 -1.73 -3.84
C ALA A 222 5.31 -3.12 -3.70
N PHE A 223 5.20 -3.83 -4.82
CA PHE A 223 4.83 -5.23 -4.86
C PHE A 223 6.06 -6.10 -4.63
N MET A 224 5.89 -7.08 -3.76
CA MET A 224 6.93 -8.04 -3.43
C MET A 224 6.37 -9.44 -3.24
N ALA A 225 7.21 -10.43 -3.48
CA ALA A 225 6.93 -11.85 -3.23
C ALA A 225 8.17 -12.51 -2.64
N THR A 226 8.03 -13.71 -2.06
CA THR A 226 9.21 -14.44 -1.61
C THR A 226 10.07 -14.90 -2.80
N SER A 227 11.38 -15.02 -2.61
CA SER A 227 12.30 -15.46 -3.66
C SER A 227 11.91 -16.83 -4.23
N SER A 228 11.36 -17.72 -3.40
CA SER A 228 10.83 -19.00 -3.81
C SER A 228 9.57 -18.87 -4.67
N TYR A 229 8.66 -17.93 -4.36
CA TYR A 229 7.47 -17.67 -5.16
C TYR A 229 7.85 -17.08 -6.53
N MET A 230 8.72 -16.09 -6.56
CA MET A 230 9.24 -15.49 -7.80
C MET A 230 9.79 -16.53 -8.76
N SER A 231 10.57 -17.48 -8.23
CA SER A 231 11.17 -18.56 -9.03
C SER A 231 10.14 -19.61 -9.51
N LYS A 232 9.21 -20.02 -8.63
CA LYS A 232 8.24 -21.08 -8.95
C LYS A 232 7.08 -20.62 -9.82
N HIS A 233 6.73 -19.35 -9.75
CA HIS A 233 5.56 -18.76 -10.40
C HIS A 233 5.92 -17.55 -11.27
N ALA A 234 7.06 -17.63 -11.98
CA ALA A 234 7.58 -16.55 -12.81
C ALA A 234 6.57 -16.06 -13.86
N ASP A 235 5.76 -16.98 -14.42
CA ASP A 235 4.68 -16.68 -15.36
C ASP A 235 3.58 -15.81 -14.74
N LYS A 236 3.19 -16.10 -13.50
CA LYS A 236 2.21 -15.28 -12.75
C LYS A 236 2.76 -13.91 -12.41
N VAL A 237 4.02 -13.82 -12.01
CA VAL A 237 4.69 -12.55 -11.73
C VAL A 237 4.79 -11.69 -12.99
N GLU A 238 5.10 -12.29 -14.16
CA GLU A 238 5.14 -11.57 -15.44
C GLU A 238 3.75 -11.04 -15.83
N LYS A 239 2.71 -11.86 -15.76
CA LYS A 239 1.32 -11.47 -16.03
C LYS A 239 0.84 -10.36 -15.08
N PHE A 240 1.12 -10.52 -13.78
CA PHE A 240 0.80 -9.53 -12.77
C PHE A 240 1.49 -8.18 -13.08
N THR A 241 2.79 -8.21 -13.36
CA THR A 241 3.57 -7.02 -13.67
C THR A 241 3.08 -6.32 -14.93
N ARG A 242 2.68 -7.07 -15.97
CA ARG A 242 2.12 -6.52 -17.20
C ARG A 242 0.80 -5.80 -16.97
N ALA A 243 -0.10 -6.39 -16.17
CA ALA A 243 -1.36 -5.75 -15.79
C ALA A 243 -1.12 -4.46 -15.00
N ILE A 244 -0.17 -4.46 -14.07
CA ILE A 244 0.20 -3.26 -13.29
C ILE A 244 0.80 -2.17 -14.18
N ILE A 245 1.67 -2.50 -15.14
CA ILE A 245 2.24 -1.53 -16.10
C ILE A 245 1.13 -0.84 -16.90
N LYS A 246 0.16 -1.60 -17.43
CA LYS A 246 -1.00 -1.03 -18.14
C LYS A 246 -1.80 -0.09 -17.24
N ALA A 247 -2.03 -0.46 -15.99
CA ALA A 247 -2.78 0.36 -15.05
C ALA A 247 -2.01 1.62 -14.61
N MET A 248 -0.70 1.53 -14.45
CA MET A 248 0.15 2.68 -14.18
C MET A 248 0.11 3.68 -15.34
N ASP A 249 0.20 3.19 -16.58
CA ASP A 249 0.06 4.02 -17.77
C ASP A 249 -1.30 4.71 -17.80
N PHE A 250 -2.39 3.97 -17.56
CA PHE A 250 -3.74 4.53 -17.50
C PHE A 250 -3.84 5.65 -16.44
N VAL A 251 -3.39 5.40 -15.21
CA VAL A 251 -3.43 6.39 -14.13
C VAL A 251 -2.61 7.64 -14.50
N ASN A 252 -1.45 7.48 -15.13
CA ASN A 252 -0.59 8.62 -15.45
C ASN A 252 -1.10 9.44 -16.65
N THR A 253 -1.77 8.80 -17.62
CA THR A 253 -2.18 9.46 -18.88
C THR A 253 -3.62 9.98 -18.87
N HIS A 254 -4.50 9.49 -17.99
CA HIS A 254 -5.90 9.89 -17.91
C HIS A 254 -6.15 10.91 -16.79
N SER A 255 -7.24 11.66 -16.89
CA SER A 255 -7.67 12.59 -15.85
C SER A 255 -8.05 11.86 -14.55
N ALA A 256 -7.96 12.55 -13.42
CA ALA A 256 -8.38 12.00 -12.15
C ALA A 256 -9.85 11.52 -12.13
N LYS A 257 -10.74 12.16 -12.91
CA LYS A 257 -12.14 11.76 -13.05
C LYS A 257 -12.29 10.44 -13.82
N GLU A 258 -11.53 10.24 -14.90
CA GLU A 258 -11.54 8.99 -15.65
C GLU A 258 -11.00 7.84 -14.79
N VAL A 259 -9.91 8.07 -14.05
CA VAL A 259 -9.34 7.09 -13.13
C VAL A 259 -10.34 6.76 -12.02
N ALA A 260 -10.97 7.78 -11.39
CA ALA A 260 -11.99 7.59 -10.35
C ALA A 260 -13.14 6.72 -10.81
N LYS A 261 -13.65 6.96 -12.03
CA LYS A 261 -14.74 6.18 -12.62
C LYS A 261 -14.39 4.69 -12.75
N VAL A 262 -13.15 4.38 -13.14
CA VAL A 262 -12.71 2.98 -13.30
C VAL A 262 -12.63 2.26 -11.97
N LEU A 263 -12.01 2.88 -10.94
CA LEU A 263 -11.77 2.23 -9.65
C LEU A 263 -12.92 2.39 -8.62
N ALA A 264 -14.00 3.12 -8.98
CA ALA A 264 -15.15 3.32 -8.09
C ALA A 264 -15.77 2.00 -7.54
N PRO A 265 -15.85 0.89 -8.29
CA PRO A 265 -16.36 -0.38 -7.76
C PRO A 265 -15.62 -0.88 -6.53
N SER A 266 -14.32 -0.65 -6.42
CA SER A 266 -13.52 -1.01 -5.25
C SER A 266 -13.75 -0.10 -4.04
N PHE A 267 -14.34 1.09 -4.22
CA PHE A 267 -14.52 2.10 -3.16
C PHE A 267 -15.99 2.40 -2.87
N VAL A 268 -16.75 1.35 -2.59
CA VAL A 268 -18.18 1.46 -2.26
C VAL A 268 -18.39 2.42 -1.08
N GLY A 269 -19.30 3.39 -1.27
CA GLY A 269 -19.61 4.42 -0.25
C GLY A 269 -18.79 5.71 -0.38
N THR A 270 -17.81 5.76 -1.29
CA THR A 270 -17.08 7.00 -1.62
C THR A 270 -17.55 7.49 -2.99
N SER A 271 -17.92 8.76 -3.10
CA SER A 271 -18.37 9.34 -4.38
C SER A 271 -17.23 9.42 -5.40
N GLU A 272 -17.56 9.30 -6.69
CA GLU A 272 -16.55 9.49 -7.77
C GLU A 272 -15.88 10.85 -7.69
N GLU A 273 -16.57 11.88 -7.22
CA GLU A 273 -15.99 13.22 -7.04
C GLU A 273 -14.93 13.24 -5.93
N ALA A 274 -15.21 12.59 -4.78
CA ALA A 274 -14.24 12.45 -3.69
C ALA A 274 -13.03 11.62 -4.13
N LEU A 275 -13.25 10.53 -4.87
CA LEU A 275 -12.18 9.73 -5.45
C LEU A 275 -11.33 10.56 -6.43
N ALA A 276 -11.97 11.33 -7.32
CA ALA A 276 -11.26 12.18 -8.26
C ALA A 276 -10.43 13.26 -7.55
N THR A 277 -10.96 13.86 -6.49
CA THR A 277 -10.23 14.82 -5.65
C THR A 277 -8.98 14.19 -5.04
N ALA A 278 -9.12 13.02 -4.44
CA ALA A 278 -8.01 12.28 -3.83
C ALA A 278 -6.93 11.87 -4.87
N ILE A 279 -7.36 11.37 -6.03
CA ILE A 279 -6.44 11.01 -7.12
C ILE A 279 -5.71 12.24 -7.65
N GLN A 280 -6.43 13.38 -7.81
CA GLN A 280 -5.81 14.62 -8.26
C GLN A 280 -4.76 15.11 -7.28
N ALA A 281 -5.04 15.07 -5.97
CA ALA A 281 -4.07 15.43 -4.94
C ALA A 281 -2.78 14.60 -5.03
N TYR A 282 -2.89 13.29 -5.27
CA TYR A 282 -1.72 12.43 -5.48
C TYR A 282 -0.99 12.68 -6.78
N LYS A 283 -1.69 13.04 -7.86
CA LYS A 283 -1.07 13.48 -9.12
C LYS A 283 -0.32 14.80 -8.95
N ASP A 284 -0.90 15.75 -8.24
CA ASP A 284 -0.32 17.09 -8.02
C ASP A 284 0.99 17.03 -7.24
N ILE A 285 1.13 16.07 -6.32
CA ILE A 285 2.38 15.83 -5.61
C ILE A 285 3.31 14.84 -6.33
N ASP A 286 2.93 14.34 -7.51
CA ASP A 286 3.69 13.37 -8.29
C ASP A 286 4.02 12.09 -7.48
N ALA A 287 3.01 11.55 -6.80
CA ALA A 287 3.18 10.40 -5.90
C ALA A 287 3.19 9.05 -6.63
N TYR A 288 2.48 8.94 -7.75
CA TYR A 288 2.43 7.70 -8.52
C TYR A 288 3.71 7.49 -9.33
N SER A 289 4.24 6.29 -9.32
CA SER A 289 5.35 5.93 -10.20
C SER A 289 4.87 5.86 -11.66
N THR A 290 5.69 6.30 -12.58
CA THR A 290 5.43 6.19 -14.03
C THR A 290 5.93 4.86 -14.61
N THR A 291 6.77 4.14 -13.85
CA THR A 291 7.35 2.84 -14.20
C THR A 291 7.47 2.01 -12.93
N PRO A 292 7.34 0.68 -13.01
CA PRO A 292 7.54 -0.18 -11.85
C PRO A 292 9.02 -0.36 -11.47
N ILE A 293 9.95 0.22 -12.24
CA ILE A 293 11.38 0.13 -11.98
C ILE A 293 11.75 1.07 -10.84
N MET A 294 12.25 0.49 -9.74
CA MET A 294 12.78 1.24 -8.60
C MET A 294 14.19 1.72 -8.92
N LYS A 295 14.49 2.99 -8.60
CA LYS A 295 15.82 3.53 -8.73
C LYS A 295 16.62 3.26 -7.46
N GLU A 296 17.88 2.89 -7.62
CA GLU A 296 18.78 2.63 -6.50
C GLU A 296 19.03 3.88 -5.65
N GLU A 297 19.09 5.06 -6.27
CA GLU A 297 19.25 6.33 -5.56
C GLU A 297 18.09 6.62 -4.60
N ASP A 298 16.84 6.41 -5.06
CA ASP A 298 15.63 6.62 -4.25
C ASP A 298 15.52 5.57 -3.12
N PHE A 299 15.91 4.32 -3.40
CA PHE A 299 16.00 3.26 -2.40
C PHE A 299 17.08 3.56 -1.34
N ASN A 300 18.20 4.13 -1.76
CA ASN A 300 19.24 4.54 -0.83
C ASN A 300 18.79 5.69 0.07
N LEU A 301 17.99 6.63 -0.45
CA LEU A 301 17.37 7.67 0.38
C LEU A 301 16.43 7.08 1.43
N LEU A 302 15.57 6.11 1.06
CA LEU A 302 14.74 5.41 2.03
C LEU A 302 15.57 4.77 3.14
N GLN A 303 16.69 4.13 2.80
CA GLN A 303 17.58 3.53 3.79
C GLN A 303 18.23 4.58 4.69
N ASP A 304 18.61 5.74 4.14
CA ASP A 304 19.14 6.85 4.94
C ASP A 304 18.10 7.37 5.93
N VAL A 305 16.83 7.47 5.51
CA VAL A 305 15.71 7.84 6.38
C VAL A 305 15.50 6.82 7.51
N ILE A 306 15.59 5.52 7.22
CA ILE A 306 15.48 4.45 8.23
C ILE A 306 16.66 4.50 9.22
N ILE A 307 17.87 4.78 8.74
CA ILE A 307 19.07 4.93 9.58
C ILE A 307 18.95 6.17 10.45
N ASP A 308 18.52 7.29 9.88
CA ASP A 308 18.31 8.55 10.59
C ASP A 308 17.27 8.42 11.72
N ALA A 309 16.23 7.59 11.52
CA ALA A 309 15.24 7.26 12.55
C ALA A 309 15.77 6.29 13.63
N GLY A 310 17.03 5.87 13.52
CA GLY A 310 17.66 4.96 14.50
C GLY A 310 17.15 3.51 14.46
N ILE A 311 16.43 3.12 13.40
CA ILE A 311 15.85 1.78 13.27
C ILE A 311 16.88 0.79 12.69
N MET A 312 17.80 1.27 11.86
CA MET A 312 18.81 0.48 11.19
C MET A 312 20.19 1.15 11.32
N THR A 313 21.27 0.38 11.30
CA THR A 313 22.65 0.92 11.43
C THR A 313 23.47 0.81 10.15
N LYS A 314 23.03 0.04 9.17
CA LYS A 314 23.72 -0.16 7.89
C LYS A 314 22.74 -0.47 6.77
N LYS A 315 23.07 -0.04 5.57
CA LYS A 315 22.30 -0.32 4.36
C LYS A 315 22.37 -1.78 3.96
N VAL A 316 21.33 -2.26 3.30
CA VAL A 316 21.32 -3.53 2.56
C VAL A 316 21.58 -3.27 1.08
N ASP A 317 22.10 -4.28 0.41
CA ASP A 317 22.38 -4.21 -1.02
C ASP A 317 21.07 -4.15 -1.82
N PHE A 318 20.96 -3.16 -2.71
CA PHE A 318 19.79 -2.95 -3.57
C PHE A 318 19.47 -4.20 -4.40
N SER A 319 20.48 -4.84 -4.98
CA SER A 319 20.32 -6.02 -5.83
C SER A 319 19.79 -7.26 -5.12
N LYS A 320 19.86 -7.29 -3.77
CA LYS A 320 19.24 -8.35 -2.96
C LYS A 320 17.77 -8.13 -2.71
N ILE A 321 17.31 -6.87 -2.78
CA ILE A 321 15.95 -6.48 -2.42
C ILE A 321 15.08 -6.28 -3.64
N PHE A 322 15.64 -5.77 -4.73
CA PHE A 322 14.90 -5.42 -5.94
C PHE A 322 15.35 -6.25 -7.13
N ASP A 323 14.39 -6.88 -7.80
CA ASP A 323 14.56 -7.55 -9.10
C ASP A 323 13.57 -6.96 -10.11
N GLY A 324 14.02 -5.97 -10.86
CA GLY A 324 13.24 -5.31 -11.92
C GLY A 324 13.28 -6.01 -13.27
N SER A 325 13.90 -7.18 -13.39
CA SER A 325 14.15 -7.86 -14.67
C SER A 325 12.88 -8.16 -15.44
N VAL A 326 11.82 -8.60 -14.75
CA VAL A 326 10.51 -8.89 -15.37
C VAL A 326 9.91 -7.61 -15.96
N ALA A 327 9.87 -6.54 -15.19
CA ALA A 327 9.34 -5.26 -15.64
C ALA A 327 10.15 -4.69 -16.81
N GLN A 328 11.49 -4.75 -16.72
CA GLN A 328 12.39 -4.29 -17.78
C GLN A 328 12.16 -5.07 -19.09
N ASN A 329 11.99 -6.38 -19.02
CA ASN A 329 11.72 -7.21 -20.18
C ASN A 329 10.36 -6.89 -20.85
N ILE A 330 9.36 -6.51 -20.06
CA ILE A 330 8.04 -6.11 -20.59
C ILE A 330 8.14 -4.73 -21.26
N LEU A 331 8.81 -3.77 -20.65
CA LEU A 331 8.94 -2.39 -21.15
C LEU A 331 9.80 -2.28 -22.41
N ASN A 332 10.68 -3.25 -22.66
CA ASN A 332 11.57 -3.31 -23.84
C ASN A 332 10.93 -4.01 -25.06
N LYS A 333 9.74 -4.61 -24.92
CA LYS A 333 8.97 -5.27 -26.00
C LYS A 333 8.04 -4.27 -26.68
#